data_c9086c26a23c6a9c1bc347d919ef517c
#
_entry.id   c9086c26a23c6a9c1bc347d919ef517c
#
_cell.length_a   1.000
_cell.length_b   1.000
_cell.length_c   1.000
_cell.angle_alpha   90.00
_cell.angle_beta   90.00
_cell.angle_gamma   90.00
#
_symmetry.space_group_name_H-M   'P 1'
#
loop_
_entity.id
_entity.type
_entity.pdbx_description
1 polymer ?
#
loop_
_entity_poly.entity_id
_entity_poly.type
_entity_poly.pdbx_seq_one_letter_code
_entity_poly.pdbx_strand_id
1 'polypeptide(L)'
;MAQPSTAQRLVFALIVLLVLPASAFAATVKVRVEGKSQTLFGPTEVTVTASTAQDALEQASILGELYYHVTVSSFGSYVDQVGRYGGSASSGWVFKVDDVSPPVGADKVTLKDGDRVLWYYADFGPTGGPPTLSVKASGKGCYTATAFDDNAKAATVSGVTWHVGSKKSAPGTTGSAYCPGTHTGLLVRATATGAVRSNAVK
;
A
#
# COMPACT_ATOMS: atom_id res chain seq x y z
N MET A 1 42.46 -39.40 25.33
CA MET A 1 41.29 -38.74 24.71
C MET A 1 40.15 -38.76 25.70
N ALA A 2 39.78 -37.61 26.26
CA ALA A 2 38.72 -37.50 27.27
C ALA A 2 37.36 -37.51 26.56
N GLN A 3 36.47 -38.41 26.92
CA GLN A 3 35.08 -38.39 26.42
C GLN A 3 34.28 -37.26 27.11
N PRO A 4 33.50 -36.50 26.37
CA PRO A 4 32.67 -35.48 26.96
C PRO A 4 31.59 -36.07 27.87
N SER A 5 31.37 -35.46 29.03
CA SER A 5 30.40 -35.93 30.03
C SER A 5 28.95 -35.86 29.48
N THR A 6 28.09 -36.75 30.04
CA THR A 6 26.66 -36.85 29.64
C THR A 6 25.91 -35.48 29.77
N ALA A 7 26.32 -34.66 30.73
CA ALA A 7 25.79 -33.31 30.95
C ALA A 7 26.14 -32.35 29.77
N GLN A 8 27.34 -32.48 29.23
CA GLN A 8 27.82 -31.65 28.10
C GLN A 8 27.10 -32.00 26.78
N ARG A 9 26.67 -33.23 26.60
CA ARG A 9 25.88 -33.69 25.44
C ARG A 9 24.43 -33.18 25.51
N LEU A 10 23.86 -33.11 26.71
CA LEU A 10 22.49 -32.57 26.93
C LEU A 10 22.41 -31.06 26.68
N VAL A 11 23.44 -30.29 27.07
CA VAL A 11 23.49 -28.84 26.81
C VAL A 11 23.61 -28.54 25.31
N PHE A 12 24.40 -29.32 24.55
CA PHE A 12 24.50 -29.15 23.10
C PHE A 12 23.19 -29.52 22.37
N ALA A 13 22.47 -30.56 22.84
CA ALA A 13 21.19 -30.95 22.28
C ALA A 13 20.09 -29.89 22.54
N LEU A 14 20.14 -29.20 23.69
CA LEU A 14 19.17 -28.16 24.06
C LEU A 14 19.37 -26.85 23.29
N ILE A 15 20.61 -26.52 22.92
CA ILE A 15 20.94 -25.31 22.14
C ILE A 15 20.54 -25.46 20.68
N VAL A 16 20.59 -26.64 20.11
CA VAL A 16 20.16 -26.89 18.70
C VAL A 16 18.65 -26.84 18.54
N LEU A 17 17.88 -27.04 19.62
CA LEU A 17 16.40 -27.04 19.56
C LEU A 17 15.78 -25.64 19.59
N LEU A 18 16.55 -24.58 19.79
CA LEU A 18 16.06 -23.19 19.93
C LEU A 18 16.18 -22.31 18.67
N VAL A 19 16.71 -22.85 17.58
CA VAL A 19 16.72 -22.17 16.28
C VAL A 19 15.59 -22.75 15.42
N LEU A 20 14.34 -22.53 15.85
CA LEU A 20 13.21 -22.67 14.94
C LEU A 20 13.27 -21.46 13.98
N PRO A 21 13.35 -21.68 12.66
CA PRO A 21 13.17 -20.57 11.74
C PRO A 21 11.80 -19.94 12.04
N ALA A 22 11.78 -18.65 12.30
CA ALA A 22 10.53 -17.91 12.37
C ALA A 22 9.86 -18.09 11.00
N SER A 23 8.87 -18.97 10.94
CA SER A 23 8.02 -19.09 9.76
C SER A 23 7.41 -17.71 9.56
N ALA A 24 7.72 -17.02 8.47
CA ALA A 24 7.02 -15.81 8.09
C ALA A 24 5.57 -16.21 7.82
N PHE A 25 4.72 -16.07 8.83
CA PHE A 25 3.28 -16.26 8.64
C PHE A 25 2.79 -15.16 7.73
N ALA A 26 2.03 -15.54 6.71
CA ALA A 26 1.38 -14.59 5.85
C ALA A 26 0.37 -13.77 6.68
N ALA A 27 0.47 -12.45 6.58
CA ALA A 27 -0.35 -11.51 7.33
C ALA A 27 -1.66 -11.21 6.59
N THR A 28 -2.69 -10.87 7.35
CA THR A 28 -3.97 -10.38 6.80
C THR A 28 -3.87 -8.86 6.61
N VAL A 29 -3.76 -8.41 5.36
CA VAL A 29 -3.48 -7.01 5.02
C VAL A 29 -4.54 -6.47 4.06
N LYS A 30 -4.59 -5.14 3.94
CA LYS A 30 -5.46 -4.46 2.98
C LYS A 30 -4.62 -3.98 1.80
N VAL A 31 -5.10 -4.22 0.58
CA VAL A 31 -4.37 -3.83 -0.62
C VAL A 31 -5.24 -2.98 -1.56
N ARG A 32 -4.60 -1.99 -2.18
CA ARG A 32 -5.16 -1.13 -3.21
C ARG A 32 -4.11 -0.87 -4.29
N VAL A 33 -4.54 -0.84 -5.57
CA VAL A 33 -3.66 -0.58 -6.71
C VAL A 33 -4.22 0.58 -7.53
N GLU A 34 -3.44 1.66 -7.61
CA GLU A 34 -3.80 2.89 -8.32
C GLU A 34 -2.94 3.06 -9.58
N GLY A 35 -3.57 2.96 -10.74
CA GLY A 35 -2.93 3.31 -12.02
C GLY A 35 -2.89 4.83 -12.23
N LYS A 36 -2.31 5.27 -13.33
CA LYS A 36 -2.15 6.69 -13.67
C LYS A 36 -3.48 7.46 -13.67
N SER A 37 -4.53 6.91 -14.24
CA SER A 37 -5.82 7.59 -14.42
C SER A 37 -7.00 6.92 -13.72
N GLN A 38 -6.84 5.72 -13.19
CA GLN A 38 -7.92 4.95 -12.58
C GLN A 38 -7.40 4.00 -11.49
N THR A 39 -8.27 3.64 -10.55
CA THR A 39 -8.03 2.53 -9.64
C THR A 39 -8.09 1.23 -10.43
N LEU A 40 -7.06 0.41 -10.30
CA LEU A 40 -6.96 -0.89 -10.97
C LEU A 40 -7.55 -2.00 -10.10
N PHE A 41 -7.35 -1.91 -8.78
CA PHE A 41 -7.84 -2.90 -7.83
C PHE A 41 -8.11 -2.28 -6.46
N GLY A 42 -9.11 -2.82 -5.76
CA GLY A 42 -9.35 -2.57 -4.35
C GLY A 42 -9.65 -1.12 -3.97
N PRO A 43 -10.58 -0.41 -4.63
CA PRO A 43 -10.88 0.98 -4.26
C PRO A 43 -11.23 1.14 -2.78
N THR A 44 -11.81 0.12 -2.16
CA THR A 44 -12.16 0.08 -0.73
C THR A 44 -11.11 -0.62 0.13
N GLU A 45 -9.92 -0.87 -0.39
CA GLU A 45 -8.84 -1.60 0.29
C GLU A 45 -9.26 -3.05 0.61
N VAL A 46 -9.14 -3.92 -0.38
CA VAL A 46 -9.52 -5.34 -0.28
C VAL A 46 -8.55 -6.08 0.65
N THR A 47 -9.10 -6.92 1.52
CA THR A 47 -8.30 -7.76 2.42
C THR A 47 -7.75 -8.96 1.67
N VAL A 48 -6.45 -9.20 1.82
CA VAL A 48 -5.71 -10.34 1.27
C VAL A 48 -4.77 -10.93 2.32
N THR A 49 -4.24 -12.12 2.06
CA THR A 49 -3.21 -12.75 2.87
C THR A 49 -1.88 -12.66 2.12
N ALA A 50 -0.87 -12.02 2.71
CA ALA A 50 0.42 -11.80 2.08
C ALA A 50 1.55 -11.71 3.11
N SER A 51 2.76 -12.16 2.76
CA SER A 51 3.95 -12.08 3.62
C SER A 51 4.75 -10.81 3.36
N THR A 52 4.75 -10.34 2.10
CA THR A 52 5.50 -9.15 1.66
C THR A 52 4.61 -8.19 0.88
N ALA A 53 5.09 -6.96 0.70
CA ALA A 53 4.38 -5.98 -0.13
C ALA A 53 4.27 -6.42 -1.60
N GLN A 54 5.22 -7.23 -2.09
CA GLN A 54 5.14 -7.83 -3.43
C GLN A 54 4.08 -8.92 -3.48
N ASP A 55 4.01 -9.80 -2.46
CA ASP A 55 2.95 -10.82 -2.37
C ASP A 55 1.56 -10.19 -2.33
N ALA A 56 1.41 -9.03 -1.65
CA ALA A 56 0.15 -8.29 -1.65
C ALA A 56 -0.26 -7.83 -3.07
N LEU A 57 0.70 -7.41 -3.90
CA LEU A 57 0.43 -7.10 -5.31
C LEU A 57 0.07 -8.37 -6.10
N GLU A 58 0.75 -9.48 -5.84
CA GLU A 58 0.41 -10.77 -6.48
C GLU A 58 -1.02 -11.20 -6.15
N GLN A 59 -1.43 -11.12 -4.88
CA GLN A 59 -2.80 -11.41 -4.50
C GLN A 59 -3.80 -10.46 -5.17
N ALA A 60 -3.47 -9.16 -5.27
CA ALA A 60 -4.27 -8.19 -5.99
C ALA A 60 -4.36 -8.52 -7.48
N SER A 61 -3.27 -9.00 -8.09
CA SER A 61 -3.23 -9.40 -9.50
C SER A 61 -4.13 -10.61 -9.78
N ILE A 62 -4.10 -11.61 -8.90
CA ILE A 62 -4.94 -12.80 -9.00
C ILE A 62 -6.43 -12.45 -8.85
N LEU A 63 -6.77 -11.69 -7.81
CA LEU A 63 -8.16 -11.34 -7.50
C LEU A 63 -8.77 -10.33 -8.49
N GLY A 64 -7.94 -9.45 -9.05
CA GLY A 64 -8.35 -8.40 -9.97
C GLY A 64 -8.07 -8.71 -11.44
N GLU A 65 -7.57 -9.92 -11.75
CA GLU A 65 -7.14 -10.33 -13.10
C GLU A 65 -6.20 -9.30 -13.73
N LEU A 66 -5.25 -8.78 -12.92
CA LEU A 66 -4.29 -7.76 -13.34
C LEU A 66 -2.98 -8.42 -13.76
N TYR A 67 -2.52 -8.11 -14.96
CA TYR A 67 -1.15 -8.41 -15.34
C TYR A 67 -0.18 -7.56 -14.53
N TYR A 68 0.92 -8.12 -14.04
CA TYR A 68 2.08 -7.37 -13.57
C TYR A 68 3.37 -8.06 -13.97
N HIS A 69 4.45 -7.28 -14.06
CA HIS A 69 5.77 -7.76 -14.42
C HIS A 69 6.82 -7.24 -13.43
N VAL A 70 7.77 -8.11 -13.09
CA VAL A 70 8.89 -7.81 -12.19
C VAL A 70 10.19 -7.97 -12.97
N THR A 71 11.01 -6.94 -12.95
CA THR A 71 12.38 -7.01 -13.45
C THR A 71 13.34 -7.25 -12.29
N VAL A 72 14.23 -8.23 -12.46
CA VAL A 72 15.31 -8.53 -11.52
C VAL A 72 16.61 -7.94 -12.05
N SER A 73 17.28 -7.12 -11.23
CA SER A 73 18.55 -6.49 -11.55
C SER A 73 19.59 -6.75 -10.46
N SER A 74 20.81 -6.26 -10.66
CA SER A 74 21.86 -6.28 -9.61
C SER A 74 21.48 -5.48 -8.37
N PHE A 75 20.51 -4.57 -8.46
CA PHE A 75 19.98 -3.75 -7.37
C PHE A 75 18.76 -4.36 -6.67
N GLY A 76 18.29 -5.51 -7.11
CA GLY A 76 17.12 -6.20 -6.59
C GLY A 76 15.96 -6.28 -7.58
N SER A 77 14.81 -6.69 -7.07
CA SER A 77 13.57 -6.82 -7.83
C SER A 77 12.75 -5.53 -7.76
N TYR A 78 12.18 -5.11 -8.89
CA TYR A 78 11.22 -4.01 -8.93
C TYR A 78 10.09 -4.31 -9.89
N VAL A 79 8.90 -3.80 -9.58
CA VAL A 79 7.73 -3.90 -10.45
C VAL A 79 7.82 -2.82 -11.52
N ASP A 80 7.97 -3.24 -12.77
CA ASP A 80 8.12 -2.32 -13.90
C ASP A 80 6.84 -2.14 -14.71
N GLN A 81 5.85 -3.01 -14.54
CA GLN A 81 4.55 -2.88 -15.18
C GLN A 81 3.42 -3.43 -14.31
N VAL A 82 2.28 -2.75 -14.25
CA VAL A 82 1.00 -3.29 -13.78
C VAL A 82 -0.11 -2.89 -14.75
N GLY A 83 -0.86 -3.87 -15.20
CA GLY A 83 -1.84 -3.69 -16.27
C GLY A 83 -1.17 -3.13 -17.53
N ARG A 84 -1.76 -2.08 -18.08
CA ARG A 84 -1.23 -1.38 -19.28
C ARG A 84 -0.16 -0.32 -18.98
N TYR A 85 0.17 -0.07 -17.71
CA TYR A 85 1.06 1.02 -17.30
C TYR A 85 2.47 0.47 -17.05
N GLY A 86 3.34 0.60 -18.04
CA GLY A 86 4.77 0.34 -17.92
C GLY A 86 5.51 1.54 -17.35
N GLY A 87 6.63 1.30 -16.66
CA GLY A 87 7.53 2.33 -16.17
C GLY A 87 8.29 3.05 -17.29
N SER A 88 8.86 4.19 -16.97
CA SER A 88 9.74 4.99 -17.83
C SER A 88 10.89 5.59 -17.01
N ALA A 89 11.74 6.42 -17.62
CA ALA A 89 12.85 7.07 -16.91
C ALA A 89 12.40 7.99 -15.77
N SER A 90 11.20 8.57 -15.85
CA SER A 90 10.68 9.55 -14.89
C SER A 90 9.36 9.13 -14.23
N SER A 91 8.92 7.91 -14.47
CA SER A 91 7.68 7.41 -13.88
C SER A 91 7.71 5.89 -13.74
N GLY A 92 7.00 5.36 -12.76
CA GLY A 92 7.00 3.93 -12.51
C GLY A 92 6.12 3.51 -11.35
N TRP A 93 6.19 2.24 -11.02
CA TRP A 93 5.45 1.64 -9.93
C TRP A 93 6.22 1.74 -8.63
N VAL A 94 5.56 2.25 -7.63
CA VAL A 94 6.05 2.35 -6.25
C VAL A 94 4.95 1.93 -5.29
N PHE A 95 5.32 1.74 -4.04
CA PHE A 95 4.37 1.30 -3.02
C PHE A 95 4.60 2.01 -1.69
N LYS A 96 3.57 1.99 -0.86
CA LYS A 96 3.60 2.39 0.55
C LYS A 96 2.99 1.31 1.42
N VAL A 97 3.51 1.20 2.63
CA VAL A 97 2.88 0.43 3.71
C VAL A 97 2.54 1.42 4.82
N ASP A 98 1.28 1.50 5.19
CA ASP A 98 0.75 2.47 6.17
C ASP A 98 1.20 3.91 5.90
N ASP A 99 1.08 4.32 4.64
CA ASP A 99 1.44 5.63 4.10
C ASP A 99 2.95 5.95 4.07
N VAL A 100 3.83 5.01 4.48
CA VAL A 100 5.30 5.13 4.41
C VAL A 100 5.83 4.44 3.15
N SER A 101 6.72 5.10 2.40
CA SER A 101 7.52 4.47 1.32
C SER A 101 8.76 3.80 1.93
N PRO A 102 8.84 2.45 1.95
CA PRO A 102 10.02 1.78 2.46
C PRO A 102 11.24 2.00 1.56
N PRO A 103 12.46 2.12 2.13
CA PRO A 103 13.68 2.34 1.34
C PRO A 103 14.26 1.06 0.73
N VAL A 104 13.46 0.00 0.63
CA VAL A 104 13.85 -1.32 0.13
C VAL A 104 12.81 -1.86 -0.86
N GLY A 105 13.18 -2.87 -1.64
CA GLY A 105 12.27 -3.54 -2.57
C GLY A 105 11.06 -4.17 -1.88
N ALA A 106 9.96 -4.28 -2.58
CA ALA A 106 8.70 -4.80 -2.05
C ALA A 106 8.78 -6.27 -1.59
N ASP A 107 9.69 -7.03 -2.16
CA ASP A 107 10.02 -8.41 -1.79
C ASP A 107 10.74 -8.53 -0.42
N LYS A 108 11.27 -7.40 0.10
CA LYS A 108 11.99 -7.33 1.39
C LYS A 108 11.14 -6.73 2.52
N VAL A 109 9.98 -6.19 2.20
CA VAL A 109 9.09 -5.58 3.20
C VAL A 109 8.15 -6.63 3.75
N THR A 110 8.44 -7.12 4.96
CA THR A 110 7.57 -8.06 5.69
C THR A 110 6.35 -7.33 6.23
N LEU A 111 5.17 -7.87 5.97
CA LEU A 111 3.89 -7.31 6.39
C LEU A 111 3.43 -7.89 7.73
N LYS A 112 2.57 -7.13 8.41
CA LYS A 112 1.91 -7.50 9.67
C LYS A 112 0.39 -7.41 9.51
N ASP A 113 -0.34 -8.11 10.37
CA ASP A 113 -1.80 -8.04 10.37
C ASP A 113 -2.29 -6.60 10.51
N GLY A 114 -3.19 -6.22 9.62
CA GLY A 114 -3.78 -4.89 9.58
C GLY A 114 -3.05 -3.88 8.70
N ASP A 115 -1.84 -4.16 8.23
CA ASP A 115 -1.09 -3.26 7.34
C ASP A 115 -1.91 -2.92 6.08
N ARG A 116 -1.75 -1.70 5.60
CA ARG A 116 -2.36 -1.21 4.36
C ARG A 116 -1.29 -1.02 3.30
N VAL A 117 -1.39 -1.78 2.23
CA VAL A 117 -0.46 -1.73 1.10
C VAL A 117 -1.10 -0.96 -0.05
N LEU A 118 -0.50 0.15 -0.42
CA LEU A 118 -0.86 0.93 -1.60
C LEU A 118 0.21 0.77 -2.66
N TRP A 119 -0.14 0.15 -3.78
CA TRP A 119 0.64 0.20 -5.01
C TRP A 119 0.12 1.32 -5.90
N TYR A 120 1.00 2.14 -6.46
CA TYR A 120 0.58 3.23 -7.32
C TYR A 120 1.60 3.59 -8.40
N TYR A 121 1.07 4.08 -9.52
CA TYR A 121 1.89 4.63 -10.59
C TYR A 121 2.24 6.08 -10.24
N ALA A 122 3.52 6.39 -10.18
CA ALA A 122 4.06 7.70 -9.83
C ALA A 122 4.79 8.33 -11.03
N ASP A 123 4.57 9.62 -11.24
CA ASP A 123 5.48 10.49 -12.00
C ASP A 123 6.43 11.12 -10.97
N PHE A 124 7.74 10.89 -11.11
CA PHE A 124 8.73 11.36 -10.14
C PHE A 124 9.14 12.81 -10.43
N GLY A 125 9.02 13.65 -9.43
CA GLY A 125 9.51 15.02 -9.45
C GLY A 125 10.86 15.16 -8.75
N PRO A 126 11.42 16.38 -8.73
CA PRO A 126 12.69 16.66 -8.03
C PRO A 126 12.65 16.37 -6.53
N THR A 127 11.47 16.34 -5.94
CA THR A 127 11.24 16.19 -4.49
C THR A 127 10.68 14.82 -4.10
N GLY A 128 10.70 13.85 -5.00
CA GLY A 128 10.17 12.51 -4.74
C GLY A 128 8.88 12.20 -5.50
N GLY A 129 8.13 11.21 -5.02
CA GLY A 129 6.85 10.80 -5.57
C GLY A 129 5.70 11.74 -5.21
N PRO A 130 4.55 11.60 -5.88
CA PRO A 130 3.35 12.39 -5.58
C PRO A 130 2.82 12.03 -4.18
N PRO A 131 2.23 12.99 -3.44
CA PRO A 131 1.52 12.68 -2.21
C PRO A 131 0.34 11.74 -2.48
N THR A 132 0.02 10.90 -1.50
CA THR A 132 -1.07 9.93 -1.58
C THR A 132 -2.24 10.36 -0.72
N LEU A 133 -3.46 10.38 -1.28
CA LEU A 133 -4.66 10.72 -0.55
C LEU A 133 -5.23 9.51 0.20
N SER A 134 -5.73 9.76 1.41
CA SER A 134 -6.51 8.83 2.21
C SER A 134 -7.81 9.50 2.66
N VAL A 135 -8.93 8.79 2.57
CA VAL A 135 -10.24 9.25 3.05
C VAL A 135 -10.67 8.41 4.24
N LYS A 136 -11.15 9.09 5.27
CA LYS A 136 -11.74 8.47 6.47
C LYS A 136 -13.10 9.07 6.75
N ALA A 137 -14.04 8.26 7.23
CA ALA A 137 -15.29 8.75 7.79
C ALA A 137 -15.00 9.54 9.08
N SER A 138 -15.57 10.74 9.20
CA SER A 138 -15.44 11.63 10.36
C SER A 138 -16.72 11.74 11.20
N GLY A 139 -17.67 10.83 10.97
CA GLY A 139 -18.95 10.75 11.66
C GLY A 139 -20.06 11.55 10.98
N LYS A 140 -21.31 11.24 11.34
CA LYS A 140 -22.52 11.92 10.81
C LYS A 140 -22.62 12.00 9.28
N GLY A 141 -22.07 10.99 8.57
CA GLY A 141 -22.05 10.96 7.10
C GLY A 141 -21.08 11.97 6.48
N CYS A 142 -20.11 12.44 7.24
CA CYS A 142 -19.01 13.30 6.78
C CYS A 142 -17.72 12.53 6.61
N TYR A 143 -16.80 13.08 5.82
CA TYR A 143 -15.53 12.49 5.45
C TYR A 143 -14.42 13.53 5.50
N THR A 144 -13.21 13.07 5.79
CA THR A 144 -12.01 13.91 5.74
C THR A 144 -10.97 13.26 4.83
N ALA A 145 -10.39 14.06 3.93
CA ALA A 145 -9.26 13.64 3.10
C ALA A 145 -7.96 14.16 3.71
N THR A 146 -6.97 13.30 3.84
CA THR A 146 -5.61 13.63 4.23
C THR A 146 -4.66 13.23 3.10
N ALA A 147 -3.69 14.08 2.78
CA ALA A 147 -2.58 13.71 1.90
C ALA A 147 -1.37 13.36 2.75
N PHE A 148 -0.60 12.35 2.33
CA PHE A 148 0.61 11.90 2.99
C PHE A 148 1.79 11.93 2.02
N ASP A 149 2.93 12.45 2.48
CA ASP A 149 4.21 12.31 1.80
C ASP A 149 4.77 10.86 1.93
N ASP A 150 6.01 10.65 1.54
CA ASP A 150 6.66 9.33 1.59
C ASP A 150 7.04 8.86 3.01
N ASN A 151 6.90 9.72 4.01
CA ASN A 151 7.21 9.44 5.42
C ASN A 151 5.94 9.44 6.30
N ALA A 152 4.76 9.27 5.72
CA ALA A 152 3.46 9.36 6.38
C ALA A 152 3.20 10.72 7.07
N LYS A 153 3.92 11.78 6.71
CA LYS A 153 3.64 13.12 7.20
C LYS A 153 2.54 13.75 6.37
N ALA A 154 1.68 14.51 7.03
CA ALA A 154 0.63 15.25 6.35
C ALA A 154 1.23 16.23 5.32
N ALA A 155 0.79 16.10 4.08
CA ALA A 155 1.15 16.97 2.98
C ALA A 155 -0.05 17.87 2.62
N THR A 156 0.22 19.08 2.16
CA THR A 156 -0.83 19.97 1.67
C THR A 156 -1.03 19.72 0.17
N VAL A 157 -2.26 19.45 -0.23
CA VAL A 157 -2.68 19.44 -1.63
C VAL A 157 -3.89 20.36 -1.78
N SER A 158 -3.92 21.10 -2.87
CA SER A 158 -5.02 22.01 -3.21
C SER A 158 -6.00 21.33 -4.18
N GLY A 159 -7.20 21.85 -4.27
CA GLY A 159 -8.18 21.43 -5.28
C GLY A 159 -8.67 19.99 -5.09
N VAL A 160 -8.88 19.56 -3.84
CA VAL A 160 -9.48 18.25 -3.55
C VAL A 160 -10.87 18.17 -4.13
N THR A 161 -11.09 17.25 -5.05
CA THR A 161 -12.40 16.96 -5.64
C THR A 161 -12.96 15.70 -5.00
N TRP A 162 -14.15 15.83 -4.44
CA TRP A 162 -14.87 14.69 -3.88
C TRP A 162 -15.72 13.99 -4.93
N HIS A 163 -15.79 12.69 -4.84
CA HIS A 163 -16.62 11.84 -5.68
C HIS A 163 -17.55 11.02 -4.78
N VAL A 164 -18.83 11.11 -5.04
CA VAL A 164 -19.88 10.31 -4.38
C VAL A 164 -20.57 9.48 -5.45
N GLY A 165 -20.24 8.19 -5.49
CA GLY A 165 -20.56 7.37 -6.65
C GLY A 165 -19.95 7.96 -7.92
N SER A 166 -20.80 8.28 -8.92
CA SER A 166 -20.38 8.92 -10.18
C SER A 166 -20.38 10.46 -10.13
N LYS A 167 -20.94 11.06 -9.07
CA LYS A 167 -21.03 12.53 -8.94
C LYS A 167 -19.73 13.12 -8.44
N LYS A 168 -19.35 14.28 -9.00
CA LYS A 168 -18.23 15.11 -8.54
C LYS A 168 -18.77 16.33 -7.80
N SER A 169 -18.09 16.73 -6.73
CA SER A 169 -18.38 17.96 -6.00
C SER A 169 -17.40 19.08 -6.35
N ALA A 170 -17.70 20.27 -5.88
CA ALA A 170 -16.78 21.40 -5.93
C ALA A 170 -15.47 21.08 -5.18
N PRO A 171 -14.33 21.72 -5.59
CA PRO A 171 -13.06 21.54 -4.92
C PRO A 171 -13.10 21.94 -3.45
N GLY A 172 -12.48 21.12 -2.60
CA GLY A 172 -12.22 21.39 -1.19
C GLY A 172 -10.72 21.44 -0.91
N THR A 173 -10.35 21.37 0.36
CA THR A 173 -8.96 21.28 0.83
C THR A 173 -8.77 20.02 1.68
N THR A 174 -7.51 19.53 1.77
CA THR A 174 -7.19 18.47 2.73
C THR A 174 -7.43 18.96 4.17
N GLY A 175 -7.84 18.02 5.03
CA GLY A 175 -8.17 18.30 6.43
C GLY A 175 -9.57 18.88 6.67
N SER A 176 -10.23 19.45 5.64
CA SER A 176 -11.60 19.94 5.78
C SER A 176 -12.63 18.81 5.68
N ALA A 177 -13.66 18.86 6.50
CA ALA A 177 -14.75 17.91 6.44
C ALA A 177 -15.63 18.15 5.20
N TYR A 178 -16.00 17.08 4.54
CA TYR A 178 -16.96 17.06 3.44
C TYR A 178 -18.19 16.23 3.85
N CYS A 179 -19.37 16.83 3.79
CA CYS A 179 -20.63 16.20 4.18
C CYS A 179 -21.58 16.19 2.97
N PRO A 180 -21.62 15.13 2.17
CA PRO A 180 -22.36 15.09 0.89
C PRO A 180 -23.89 15.02 1.05
N GLY A 181 -24.42 14.99 2.25
CA GLY A 181 -25.85 14.73 2.49
C GLY A 181 -26.18 13.24 2.32
N THR A 182 -27.43 12.95 1.88
CA THR A 182 -27.89 11.55 1.69
C THR A 182 -27.14 10.88 0.55
N HIS A 183 -26.39 9.81 0.87
CA HIS A 183 -25.58 9.05 -0.07
C HIS A 183 -25.48 7.57 0.28
N THR A 184 -26.49 7.02 0.93
CA THR A 184 -26.52 5.62 1.40
C THR A 184 -26.08 4.63 0.35
N GLY A 185 -25.10 3.80 0.70
CA GLY A 185 -24.56 2.75 -0.17
C GLY A 185 -23.59 3.24 -1.25
N LEU A 186 -23.42 4.56 -1.44
CA LEU A 186 -22.47 5.09 -2.41
C LEU A 186 -21.07 5.17 -1.82
N LEU A 187 -20.06 4.92 -2.66
CA LEU A 187 -18.67 5.09 -2.31
C LEU A 187 -18.28 6.57 -2.37
N VAL A 188 -17.55 7.02 -1.37
CA VAL A 188 -16.99 8.37 -1.28
C VAL A 188 -15.48 8.27 -1.37
N ARG A 189 -14.87 9.04 -2.27
CA ARG A 189 -13.42 9.14 -2.46
C ARG A 189 -13.00 10.55 -2.83
N ALA A 190 -11.70 10.82 -2.74
CA ALA A 190 -11.11 12.11 -3.09
C ALA A 190 -10.04 11.97 -4.19
N THR A 191 -9.95 13.00 -5.02
CA THR A 191 -8.85 13.19 -5.98
C THR A 191 -8.32 14.60 -5.85
N ALA A 192 -7.05 14.82 -6.22
CA ALA A 192 -6.44 16.13 -6.36
C ALA A 192 -5.40 16.10 -7.48
N THR A 193 -5.15 17.23 -8.11
CA THR A 193 -4.10 17.36 -9.11
C THR A 193 -2.73 17.10 -8.46
N GLY A 194 -1.89 16.29 -9.09
CA GLY A 194 -0.56 15.98 -8.60
C GLY A 194 -0.53 15.04 -7.38
N ALA A 195 -1.66 14.43 -7.02
CA ALA A 195 -1.74 13.46 -5.94
C ALA A 195 -2.34 12.13 -6.40
N VAL A 196 -1.95 11.04 -5.76
CA VAL A 196 -2.57 9.73 -5.95
C VAL A 196 -3.96 9.75 -5.33
N ARG A 197 -4.95 9.18 -6.03
CA ARG A 197 -6.34 9.07 -5.55
C ARG A 197 -6.42 8.40 -4.18
N SER A 198 -7.45 8.76 -3.42
CA SER A 198 -7.71 8.12 -2.13
C SER A 198 -8.34 6.73 -2.31
N ASN A 199 -8.33 5.96 -1.21
CA ASN A 199 -9.28 4.88 -1.02
C ASN A 199 -10.71 5.41 -1.10
N ALA A 200 -11.65 4.51 -1.32
CA ALA A 200 -13.07 4.79 -1.24
C ALA A 200 -13.66 4.22 0.06
N VAL A 201 -14.56 4.96 0.68
CA VAL A 201 -15.29 4.56 1.90
C VAL A 201 -16.81 4.67 1.69
N LYS A 202 -17.57 3.93 2.49
CA LYS A 202 -19.05 4.00 2.52
C LYS A 202 -19.50 4.82 3.70
#